data_270d6dab70485d7ae3e5feff7007b1c5
#
_entry.id   270d6dab70485d7ae3e5feff7007b1c5
#
_cell.length_a   1.000
_cell.length_b   1.000
_cell.length_c   1.000
_cell.angle_alpha   90.00
_cell.angle_beta   90.00
_cell.angle_gamma   90.00
#
_symmetry.space_group_name_H-M   'P 1'
#
loop_
_entity.id
_entity.type
_entity.pdbx_description
1 polymer ?
#
loop_
_entity_poly.entity_id
_entity_poly.type
_entity_poly.pdbx_seq_one_letter_code
_entity_poly.pdbx_strand_id
1 'polypeptide(L)'
;SIDGVGKVWEYIRYPGKWKDLTDSLDAYFSMKNIYIPRMTTVLTALNVFDIDNLKKFNDTLHYRYNKEAPPAELNFQEVYPMDKGTALIHLPKYLLEEALLQTGITDQARGLIQMGIDNNKENHQKVLAEIEMLDFTRNQNYRNFLDKRIVNWLEGNVL
;
A
#
# COMPACT_ATOMS: atom_id res chain seq x y z
N SER A 1 3.97 -10.13 -3.97
CA SER A 1 3.67 -8.94 -3.17
C SER A 1 2.86 -7.94 -3.97
N ILE A 2 1.81 -7.40 -3.38
CA ILE A 2 0.93 -6.41 -4.01
C ILE A 2 0.83 -5.22 -3.04
N ASP A 3 1.53 -4.13 -3.34
CA ASP A 3 1.71 -3.01 -2.42
C ASP A 3 0.78 -1.82 -2.73
N GLY A 4 -0.41 -2.10 -3.21
CA GLY A 4 -1.45 -1.12 -3.55
C GLY A 4 -2.31 -1.62 -4.70
N VAL A 5 -3.29 -0.84 -5.12
CA VAL A 5 -4.21 -1.16 -6.21
C VAL A 5 -4.12 -0.10 -7.31
N GLY A 6 -4.17 -0.55 -8.56
CA GLY A 6 -4.19 0.35 -9.71
C GLY A 6 -2.96 1.26 -9.77
N LYS A 7 -3.19 2.57 -9.75
CA LYS A 7 -2.14 3.59 -9.88
C LYS A 7 -1.14 3.57 -8.73
N VAL A 8 -1.59 3.31 -7.49
CA VAL A 8 -0.68 3.22 -6.32
C VAL A 8 0.31 2.09 -6.54
N TRP A 9 -0.16 0.92 -6.99
CA TRP A 9 0.72 -0.20 -7.32
C TRP A 9 1.69 0.14 -8.45
N GLU A 10 1.23 0.77 -9.53
CA GLU A 10 2.07 1.18 -10.66
C GLU A 10 3.17 2.16 -10.25
N TYR A 11 2.89 3.03 -9.28
CA TYR A 11 3.88 3.94 -8.74
C TYR A 11 4.94 3.20 -7.91
N ILE A 12 4.51 2.33 -7.01
CA ILE A 12 5.43 1.59 -6.11
C ILE A 12 6.26 0.56 -6.89
N ARG A 13 5.64 -0.13 -7.84
CA ARG A 13 6.22 -1.26 -8.59
C ARG A 13 6.64 -0.90 -10.02
N TYR A 14 7.00 0.36 -10.27
CA TYR A 14 7.52 0.78 -11.58
C TYR A 14 8.62 -0.18 -12.11
N PRO A 15 8.62 -0.52 -13.42
CA PRO A 15 7.74 -0.03 -14.50
C PRO A 15 6.48 -0.90 -14.72
N GLY A 16 6.07 -1.69 -13.73
CA GLY A 16 4.92 -2.59 -13.83
C GLY A 16 3.62 -1.87 -14.21
N LYS A 17 2.77 -2.56 -14.96
CA LYS A 17 1.43 -2.10 -15.30
C LYS A 17 0.39 -2.92 -14.52
N TRP A 18 -0.57 -2.25 -13.94
CA TRP A 18 -1.63 -2.90 -13.16
C TRP A 18 -2.39 -3.95 -13.98
N LYS A 19 -2.62 -3.65 -15.26
CA LYS A 19 -3.26 -4.58 -16.17
C LYS A 19 -2.47 -5.87 -16.32
N ASP A 20 -1.16 -5.80 -16.50
CA ASP A 20 -0.31 -6.98 -16.70
C ASP A 20 -0.29 -7.86 -15.45
N LEU A 21 -0.29 -7.23 -14.25
CA LEU A 21 -0.42 -7.95 -12.99
C LEU A 21 -1.77 -8.67 -12.91
N THR A 22 -2.88 -7.98 -13.19
CA THR A 22 -4.22 -8.58 -13.11
C THR A 22 -4.41 -9.70 -14.10
N ASP A 23 -3.93 -9.56 -15.34
CA ASP A 23 -3.96 -10.61 -16.35
C ASP A 23 -3.14 -11.84 -15.89
N SER A 24 -1.99 -11.62 -15.27
CA SER A 24 -1.14 -12.68 -14.73
C SER A 24 -1.81 -13.40 -13.56
N LEU A 25 -2.48 -12.66 -12.67
CA LEU A 25 -3.25 -13.23 -11.57
C LEU A 25 -4.45 -14.03 -12.08
N ASP A 26 -5.17 -13.53 -13.08
CA ASP A 26 -6.28 -14.24 -13.70
C ASP A 26 -5.81 -15.57 -14.35
N ALA A 27 -4.69 -15.55 -15.06
CA ALA A 27 -4.09 -16.76 -15.61
C ALA A 27 -3.67 -17.75 -14.51
N TYR A 28 -3.02 -17.25 -13.47
CA TYR A 28 -2.56 -18.06 -12.34
C TYR A 28 -3.73 -18.72 -11.59
N PHE A 29 -4.74 -17.95 -11.21
CA PHE A 29 -5.92 -18.48 -10.49
C PHE A 29 -6.82 -19.37 -11.34
N SER A 30 -6.71 -19.32 -12.68
CA SER A 30 -7.44 -20.21 -13.60
C SER A 30 -6.84 -21.61 -13.69
N MET A 31 -5.61 -21.81 -13.21
CA MET A 31 -4.97 -23.13 -13.23
C MET A 31 -5.62 -24.06 -12.20
N LYS A 32 -5.86 -25.32 -12.58
CA LYS A 32 -6.38 -26.35 -11.66
C LYS A 32 -5.32 -26.73 -10.63
N ASN A 33 -5.74 -26.98 -9.40
CA ASN A 33 -4.90 -27.48 -8.30
C ASN A 33 -3.83 -26.49 -7.78
N ILE A 34 -4.05 -25.20 -7.93
CA ILE A 34 -3.17 -24.21 -7.31
C ILE A 34 -3.66 -23.89 -5.89
N TYR A 35 -2.71 -23.92 -4.96
CA TYR A 35 -2.92 -23.40 -3.62
C TYR A 35 -3.03 -21.86 -3.68
N ILE A 36 -4.04 -21.31 -3.02
CA ILE A 36 -4.26 -19.85 -3.04
C ILE A 36 -3.12 -19.19 -2.27
N PRO A 37 -2.30 -18.37 -2.94
CA PRO A 37 -1.21 -17.70 -2.29
C PRO A 37 -1.75 -16.61 -1.34
N ARG A 38 -1.06 -16.42 -0.22
CA ARG A 38 -1.27 -15.22 0.59
C ARG A 38 -0.80 -13.99 -0.18
N MET A 39 -1.62 -12.93 -0.19
CA MET A 39 -1.16 -11.64 -0.66
C MET A 39 -0.36 -10.96 0.44
N THR A 40 0.88 -10.60 0.14
CA THR A 40 1.73 -9.86 1.06
C THR A 40 1.90 -8.43 0.56
N THR A 41 1.72 -7.48 1.44
CA THR A 41 1.85 -6.05 1.19
C THR A 41 2.87 -5.46 2.15
N VAL A 42 3.85 -4.74 1.64
CA VAL A 42 4.72 -3.89 2.48
C VAL A 42 4.00 -2.57 2.71
N LEU A 43 3.66 -2.29 3.97
CA LEU A 43 2.93 -1.07 4.34
C LEU A 43 3.90 0.10 4.51
N THR A 44 3.64 1.18 3.80
CA THR A 44 4.49 2.36 3.71
C THR A 44 3.67 3.65 3.71
N ALA A 45 4.33 4.79 3.78
CA ALA A 45 3.72 6.10 3.58
C ALA A 45 2.99 6.23 2.22
N LEU A 46 3.40 5.46 1.20
CA LEU A 46 2.85 5.56 -0.15
C LEU A 46 1.49 4.84 -0.31
N ASN A 47 1.22 3.83 0.53
CA ASN A 47 0.04 2.97 0.39
C ASN A 47 -0.79 2.82 1.68
N VAL A 48 -0.47 3.55 2.72
CA VAL A 48 -1.18 3.45 4.01
C VAL A 48 -2.68 3.71 3.91
N PHE A 49 -3.11 4.50 2.93
CA PHE A 49 -4.53 4.77 2.64
C PHE A 49 -5.15 3.85 1.59
N ASP A 50 -4.43 2.85 1.10
CA ASP A 50 -4.93 1.92 0.08
C ASP A 50 -5.38 0.56 0.65
N ILE A 51 -5.44 0.42 1.98
CA ILE A 51 -5.79 -0.82 2.69
C ILE A 51 -7.19 -1.30 2.31
N ASP A 52 -8.17 -0.40 2.25
CA ASP A 52 -9.54 -0.74 1.86
C ASP A 52 -9.60 -1.26 0.42
N ASN A 53 -8.83 -0.66 -0.51
CA ASN A 53 -8.76 -1.11 -1.89
C ASN A 53 -8.07 -2.48 -2.00
N LEU A 54 -6.99 -2.69 -1.25
CA LEU A 54 -6.29 -3.97 -1.17
C LEU A 54 -7.20 -5.08 -0.65
N LYS A 55 -7.98 -4.79 0.41
CA LYS A 55 -8.97 -5.73 0.95
C LYS A 55 -10.03 -6.09 -0.08
N LYS A 56 -10.63 -5.09 -0.73
CA LYS A 56 -11.64 -5.31 -1.78
C LYS A 56 -11.08 -6.10 -2.95
N PHE A 57 -9.85 -5.80 -3.36
CA PHE A 57 -9.19 -6.52 -4.45
C PHE A 57 -8.94 -7.98 -4.07
N ASN A 58 -8.42 -8.24 -2.88
CA ASN A 58 -8.22 -9.59 -2.36
C ASN A 58 -9.53 -10.38 -2.31
N ASP A 59 -10.58 -9.79 -1.75
CA ASP A 59 -11.91 -10.43 -1.64
C ASP A 59 -12.50 -10.73 -3.04
N THR A 60 -12.29 -9.83 -4.01
CA THR A 60 -12.75 -10.03 -5.40
C THR A 60 -12.04 -11.20 -6.06
N LEU A 61 -10.73 -11.34 -5.89
CA LEU A 61 -9.97 -12.48 -6.42
C LEU A 61 -10.45 -13.78 -5.80
N HIS A 62 -10.64 -13.82 -4.48
CA HIS A 62 -11.16 -15.00 -3.78
C HIS A 62 -12.56 -15.38 -4.25
N TYR A 63 -13.47 -14.41 -4.31
CA TYR A 63 -14.84 -14.67 -4.76
C TYR A 63 -14.87 -15.20 -6.20
N ARG A 64 -14.00 -14.68 -7.08
CA ARG A 64 -13.97 -15.07 -8.50
C ARG A 64 -13.48 -16.51 -8.71
N TYR A 65 -12.46 -16.93 -7.97
CA TYR A 65 -11.73 -18.16 -8.26
C TYR A 65 -11.90 -19.26 -7.21
N ASN A 66 -12.39 -18.96 -6.03
CA ASN A 66 -12.52 -19.94 -4.96
C ASN A 66 -13.72 -19.68 -4.06
N LYS A 67 -14.90 -19.95 -4.57
CA LYS A 67 -16.17 -19.69 -3.89
C LYS A 67 -16.39 -20.47 -2.60
N GLU A 68 -15.64 -21.57 -2.36
CA GLU A 68 -15.82 -22.48 -1.23
C GLU A 68 -14.86 -22.22 -0.07
N ALA A 69 -13.77 -21.48 -0.29
CA ALA A 69 -12.81 -21.15 0.76
C ALA A 69 -12.96 -19.68 1.21
N PRO A 70 -12.73 -19.40 2.49
CA PRO A 70 -12.67 -18.01 2.96
C PRO A 70 -11.53 -17.24 2.26
N PRO A 71 -11.67 -15.92 2.07
CA PRO A 71 -10.59 -15.11 1.52
C PRO A 71 -9.29 -15.32 2.27
N ALA A 72 -8.17 -15.44 1.55
CA ALA A 72 -6.86 -15.47 2.19
C ALA A 72 -6.65 -14.17 2.95
N GLU A 73 -6.08 -14.27 4.12
CA GLU A 73 -5.74 -13.10 4.91
C GLU A 73 -4.68 -12.27 4.19
N LEU A 74 -4.90 -10.97 4.10
CA LEU A 74 -3.88 -10.03 3.66
C LEU A 74 -2.76 -10.00 4.72
N ASN A 75 -1.55 -10.31 4.31
CA ASN A 75 -0.38 -10.25 5.16
C ASN A 75 0.33 -8.92 4.96
N PHE A 76 0.35 -8.08 5.99
CA PHE A 76 1.06 -6.81 5.96
C PHE A 76 2.42 -6.94 6.61
N GLN A 77 3.42 -6.35 5.98
CA GLN A 77 4.80 -6.31 6.47
C GLN A 77 5.26 -4.86 6.61
N GLU A 78 6.16 -4.64 7.53
CA GLU A 78 6.84 -3.38 7.70
C GLU A 78 7.91 -3.18 6.61
N VAL A 79 8.15 -1.92 6.23
CA VAL A 79 9.28 -1.57 5.37
C VAL A 79 10.59 -1.72 6.15
N TYR A 80 11.57 -2.37 5.55
CA TYR A 80 12.90 -2.52 6.13
C TYR A 80 13.96 -1.86 5.22
N PRO A 81 14.91 -1.12 5.75
CA PRO A 81 15.05 -0.71 7.16
C PRO A 81 13.98 0.31 7.59
N MET A 82 13.64 0.33 8.88
CA MET A 82 12.59 1.19 9.45
C MET A 82 12.86 2.70 9.31
N ASP A 83 14.09 3.08 9.02
CA ASP A 83 14.48 4.48 8.79
C ASP A 83 14.40 4.91 7.33
N LYS A 84 13.93 4.03 6.43
CA LYS A 84 13.67 4.39 5.03
C LYS A 84 12.69 5.57 4.96
N GLY A 85 12.87 6.48 4.00
CA GLY A 85 12.03 7.68 3.85
C GLY A 85 10.54 7.37 3.76
N THR A 86 10.17 6.26 3.11
CA THR A 86 8.77 5.82 2.99
C THR A 86 8.23 5.06 4.20
N ALA A 87 8.98 4.91 5.31
CA ALA A 87 8.48 4.24 6.51
C ALA A 87 7.36 5.04 7.20
N LEU A 88 6.40 4.33 7.80
CA LEU A 88 5.24 4.95 8.47
C LEU A 88 5.62 5.92 9.57
N ILE A 89 6.72 5.66 10.28
CA ILE A 89 7.20 6.52 11.39
C ILE A 89 7.48 7.96 10.96
N HIS A 90 7.65 8.22 9.67
CA HIS A 90 7.94 9.57 9.14
C HIS A 90 6.68 10.35 8.76
N LEU A 91 5.51 9.70 8.73
CA LEU A 91 4.23 10.40 8.55
C LEU A 91 3.81 11.14 9.82
N PRO A 92 3.06 12.24 9.71
CA PRO A 92 2.46 12.88 10.88
C PRO A 92 1.44 11.96 11.56
N LYS A 93 1.35 12.05 12.88
CA LYS A 93 0.45 11.19 13.67
C LYS A 93 -0.99 11.27 13.20
N TYR A 94 -1.50 12.46 12.88
CA TYR A 94 -2.88 12.61 12.44
C TYR A 94 -3.22 11.82 11.18
N LEU A 95 -2.27 11.69 10.22
CA LEU A 95 -2.47 10.85 9.04
C LEU A 95 -2.49 9.35 9.39
N LEU A 96 -1.66 8.93 10.32
CA LEU A 96 -1.66 7.56 10.80
C LEU A 96 -2.94 7.23 11.58
N GLU A 97 -3.42 8.14 12.42
CA GLU A 97 -4.68 8.03 13.14
C GLU A 97 -5.86 7.96 12.15
N GLU A 98 -5.86 8.80 11.10
CA GLU A 98 -6.86 8.73 10.04
C GLU A 98 -6.80 7.40 9.26
N ALA A 99 -5.60 6.88 9.01
CA ALA A 99 -5.43 5.58 8.35
C ALA A 99 -6.03 4.42 9.16
N LEU A 100 -6.08 4.52 10.50
CA LEU A 100 -6.73 3.54 11.37
C LEU A 100 -8.25 3.47 11.20
N LEU A 101 -8.88 4.47 10.59
CA LEU A 101 -10.33 4.53 10.38
C LEU A 101 -10.80 3.76 9.14
N GLN A 102 -9.88 3.21 8.34
CA GLN A 102 -10.24 2.42 7.17
C GLN A 102 -11.02 1.16 7.56
N THR A 103 -12.10 0.87 6.83
CA THR A 103 -13.03 -0.23 7.14
C THR A 103 -12.44 -1.61 6.89
N GLY A 104 -11.51 -1.72 5.95
CA GLY A 104 -10.82 -2.97 5.58
C GLY A 104 -9.54 -3.24 6.38
N ILE A 105 -9.27 -2.44 7.42
CA ILE A 105 -8.04 -2.59 8.20
C ILE A 105 -8.02 -3.91 8.97
N THR A 106 -6.93 -4.68 8.79
CA THR A 106 -6.69 -5.92 9.54
C THR A 106 -5.98 -5.60 10.86
N ASP A 107 -6.01 -6.55 11.81
CA ASP A 107 -5.29 -6.38 13.09
C ASP A 107 -3.78 -6.20 12.88
N GLN A 108 -3.21 -6.88 11.87
CA GLN A 108 -1.81 -6.73 11.52
C GLN A 108 -1.48 -5.34 10.98
N ALA A 109 -2.28 -4.82 10.04
CA ALA A 109 -2.10 -3.47 9.52
C ALA A 109 -2.29 -2.42 10.62
N ARG A 110 -3.28 -2.61 11.49
CA ARG A 110 -3.51 -1.78 12.69
C ARG A 110 -2.30 -1.76 13.60
N GLY A 111 -1.71 -2.92 13.89
CA GLY A 111 -0.51 -3.02 14.72
C GLY A 111 0.68 -2.27 14.12
N LEU A 112 0.90 -2.37 12.81
CA LEU A 112 1.97 -1.65 12.10
C LEU A 112 1.77 -0.13 12.12
N ILE A 113 0.53 0.34 11.90
CA ILE A 113 0.21 1.77 11.96
C ILE A 113 0.38 2.29 13.38
N GLN A 114 -0.10 1.54 14.38
CA GLN A 114 0.07 1.91 15.80
C GLN A 114 1.56 2.00 16.17
N MET A 115 2.37 1.05 15.71
CA MET A 115 3.82 1.12 15.91
C MET A 115 4.44 2.37 15.26
N GLY A 116 3.93 2.78 14.08
CA GLY A 116 4.32 4.04 13.45
C GLY A 116 3.94 5.27 14.29
N ILE A 117 2.79 5.25 14.98
CA ILE A 117 2.35 6.30 15.90
C ILE A 117 3.24 6.34 17.15
N ASP A 118 3.48 5.19 17.78
CA ASP A 118 4.22 5.07 19.04
C ASP A 118 5.70 5.44 18.88
N ASN A 119 6.30 5.12 17.75
CA ASN A 119 7.68 5.42 17.40
C ASN A 119 7.83 6.63 16.47
N ASN A 120 6.85 7.51 16.42
CA ASN A 120 6.77 8.60 15.46
C ASN A 120 8.01 9.48 15.46
N LYS A 121 8.55 9.70 14.28
CA LYS A 121 9.68 10.58 13.97
C LYS A 121 9.34 11.36 12.71
N GLU A 122 8.21 12.06 12.73
CA GLU A 122 7.73 12.83 11.59
C GLU A 122 8.87 13.55 10.90
N ASN A 123 9.01 13.30 9.59
CA ASN A 123 10.05 13.91 8.80
C ASN A 123 9.59 14.11 7.35
N HIS A 124 8.87 15.20 7.14
CA HIS A 124 8.37 15.62 5.83
C HIS A 124 9.46 15.64 4.76
N GLN A 125 10.60 16.27 5.06
CA GLN A 125 11.72 16.42 4.13
C GLN A 125 12.28 15.08 3.66
N LYS A 126 12.35 14.11 4.56
CA LYS A 126 12.86 12.77 4.25
C LYS A 126 11.92 12.00 3.32
N VAL A 127 10.60 12.08 3.58
CA VAL A 127 9.60 11.44 2.71
C VAL A 127 9.58 12.12 1.35
N LEU A 128 9.56 13.45 1.32
CA LEU A 128 9.54 14.21 0.07
C LEU A 128 10.78 13.93 -0.79
N ALA A 129 11.97 13.94 -0.21
CA ALA A 129 13.21 13.67 -0.93
C ALA A 129 13.23 12.28 -1.57
N GLU A 130 12.73 11.25 -0.89
CA GLU A 130 12.64 9.90 -1.47
C GLU A 130 11.62 9.84 -2.61
N ILE A 131 10.48 10.50 -2.46
CA ILE A 131 9.44 10.58 -3.51
C ILE A 131 9.95 11.36 -4.73
N GLU A 132 10.60 12.49 -4.54
CA GLU A 132 11.18 13.29 -5.64
C GLU A 132 12.27 12.51 -6.39
N MET A 133 13.10 11.75 -5.68
CA MET A 133 14.06 10.86 -6.30
C MET A 133 13.39 9.78 -7.16
N LEU A 134 12.29 9.18 -6.68
CA LEU A 134 11.51 8.21 -7.44
C LEU A 134 10.88 8.86 -8.69
N ASP A 135 10.29 10.03 -8.55
CA ASP A 135 9.68 10.77 -9.65
C ASP A 135 10.70 11.13 -10.72
N PHE A 136 11.86 11.66 -10.30
CA PHE A 136 12.95 12.01 -11.22
C PHE A 136 13.48 10.79 -11.98
N THR A 137 13.78 9.70 -11.28
CA THR A 137 14.37 8.50 -11.90
C THR A 137 13.40 7.75 -12.80
N ARG A 138 12.09 7.89 -12.59
CA ARG A 138 11.02 7.18 -13.29
C ARG A 138 10.24 8.05 -14.26
N ASN A 139 10.55 9.33 -14.34
CA ASN A 139 9.76 10.32 -15.07
C ASN A 139 8.26 10.26 -14.72
N GLN A 140 7.97 10.21 -13.42
CA GLN A 140 6.62 10.17 -12.87
C GLN A 140 6.31 11.45 -12.08
N ASN A 141 5.08 11.58 -11.62
CA ASN A 141 4.65 12.63 -10.70
C ASN A 141 3.72 12.02 -9.66
N TYR A 142 4.16 11.94 -8.42
CA TYR A 142 3.44 11.31 -7.30
C TYR A 142 2.00 11.81 -7.13
N ARG A 143 1.72 13.08 -7.52
CA ARG A 143 0.38 13.69 -7.47
C ARG A 143 -0.68 12.92 -8.27
N ASN A 144 -0.24 12.18 -9.29
CA ASN A 144 -1.13 11.39 -10.14
C ASN A 144 -1.43 9.99 -9.60
N PHE A 145 -0.70 9.57 -8.58
CA PHE A 145 -0.68 8.17 -8.11
C PHE A 145 -1.08 8.02 -6.64
N LEU A 146 -0.60 8.91 -5.77
CA LEU A 146 -0.77 8.77 -4.33
C LEU A 146 -2.11 9.34 -3.84
N ASP A 147 -2.53 8.91 -2.65
CA ASP A 147 -3.71 9.44 -1.99
C ASP A 147 -3.56 10.95 -1.73
N LYS A 148 -4.68 11.70 -1.91
CA LYS A 148 -4.68 13.17 -1.78
C LYS A 148 -4.24 13.65 -0.41
N ARG A 149 -4.47 12.90 0.66
CA ARG A 149 -4.04 13.25 2.02
C ARG A 149 -2.51 13.29 2.12
N ILE A 150 -1.85 12.31 1.52
CA ILE A 150 -0.38 12.28 1.42
C ILE A 150 0.11 13.42 0.53
N VAL A 151 -0.51 13.63 -0.62
CA VAL A 151 -0.14 14.73 -1.55
C VAL A 151 -0.27 16.08 -0.85
N ASN A 152 -1.40 16.35 -0.21
CA ASN A 152 -1.64 17.62 0.48
C ASN A 152 -0.61 17.88 1.59
N TRP A 153 -0.30 16.85 2.39
CA TRP A 153 0.73 16.96 3.41
C TRP A 153 2.10 17.25 2.80
N LEU A 154 2.50 16.57 1.74
CA LEU A 154 3.78 16.79 1.05
C LEU A 154 3.90 18.19 0.45
N GLU A 155 2.79 18.80 0.06
CA GLU A 155 2.72 20.16 -0.50
C GLU A 155 2.59 21.25 0.58
N GLY A 156 2.51 20.86 1.85
CA GLY A 156 2.28 21.80 2.95
C GLY A 156 0.86 22.39 2.99
N ASN A 157 -0.08 21.77 2.27
CA ASN A 157 -1.49 22.13 2.28
C ASN A 157 -2.14 21.45 3.49
N VAL A 158 -2.18 22.14 4.63
CA VAL A 158 -2.90 21.67 5.81
C VAL A 158 -4.40 21.72 5.50
N LEU A 159 -5.08 20.57 5.63
CA LEU A 159 -6.56 20.50 5.58
C LEU A 159 -7.17 21.10 6.84
#